data_c8473058b328ca27409ecee3d2ccf473
#
_entry.id   c8473058b328ca27409ecee3d2ccf473
#
_cell.length_a   1.000
_cell.length_b   1.000
_cell.length_c   1.000
_cell.angle_alpha   90.00
_cell.angle_beta   90.00
_cell.angle_gamma   90.00
#
_symmetry.space_group_name_H-M   'P 1'
#
loop_
_entity.id
_entity.type
_entity.pdbx_description
1 polymer ?
#
loop_
_entity_poly.entity_id
_entity_poly.type
_entity_poly.pdbx_seq_one_letter_code
_entity_poly.pdbx_strand_id
1 'polypeptide(L)'
;MTSPSPGRPDSELLDANRHFYNALWADARLIEPERFNTWPLVHSLLAPAQRRLEVAPGLRPRLPIEDTQFVDISAAALGKLRTRGGSGTLGSITALPYGNAGFDLICAFDVIEHVDDDERALAELSRVAVYGAALITSVPLHPAQWSGFDAFVGHRRRYEPAELLDKLARHGFAVERSAAFGMKPKSPRLVDLGMWFLIHQRAPAIRLYNRVMMPLSVRFQKPLALAQGLIDTAEVAEVLLLCRRASN
;
A
#
# COMPACT_ATOMS: atom_id res chain seq x y z
N MET A 1 17.15 -8.33 23.50
CA MET A 1 15.76 -8.74 23.23
C MET A 1 14.87 -7.87 24.12
N THR A 2 14.38 -6.76 23.61
CA THR A 2 13.42 -5.90 24.30
C THR A 2 12.08 -6.13 23.63
N SER A 3 11.15 -6.71 24.38
CA SER A 3 9.74 -6.89 23.99
C SER A 3 9.14 -5.54 23.55
N PRO A 4 8.27 -5.50 22.52
CA PRO A 4 7.58 -4.27 22.16
C PRO A 4 6.72 -3.81 23.34
N SER A 5 6.77 -2.50 23.60
CA SER A 5 5.94 -1.84 24.62
C SER A 5 4.45 -2.07 24.36
N PRO A 6 3.60 -2.20 25.39
CA PRO A 6 2.16 -2.39 25.24
C PRO A 6 1.54 -1.22 24.46
N GLY A 7 0.64 -1.56 23.53
CA GLY A 7 0.11 -0.71 22.50
C GLY A 7 -0.47 0.63 22.98
N ARG A 8 -0.17 1.67 22.22
CA ARG A 8 -0.94 2.91 22.25
C ARG A 8 -2.36 2.63 21.75
N PRO A 9 -3.39 3.33 22.25
CA PRO A 9 -4.74 3.21 21.71
C PRO A 9 -4.78 3.47 20.20
N ASP A 10 -5.59 2.75 19.45
CA ASP A 10 -5.73 2.86 17.98
C ASP A 10 -5.91 4.31 17.50
N SER A 11 -6.59 5.16 18.28
CA SER A 11 -6.80 6.58 17.98
C SER A 11 -5.51 7.40 17.98
N GLU A 12 -4.60 7.17 18.94
CA GLU A 12 -3.31 7.90 19.00
C GLU A 12 -2.38 7.50 17.84
N LEU A 13 -2.49 6.27 17.40
CA LEU A 13 -1.72 5.74 16.28
C LEU A 13 -2.21 6.27 14.94
N LEU A 14 -3.52 6.29 14.74
CA LEU A 14 -4.13 6.90 13.57
C LEU A 14 -3.76 8.39 13.49
N ASP A 15 -3.70 9.08 14.62
CA ASP A 15 -3.31 10.49 14.66
C ASP A 15 -1.82 10.68 14.35
N ALA A 16 -0.94 9.85 14.89
CA ALA A 16 0.49 9.90 14.60
C ALA A 16 0.77 9.61 13.12
N ASN A 17 0.15 8.56 12.56
CA ASN A 17 0.25 8.23 11.15
C ASN A 17 -0.35 9.34 10.27
N ARG A 18 -1.49 9.90 10.64
CA ARG A 18 -2.09 11.03 9.94
C ARG A 18 -1.17 12.25 9.88
N HIS A 19 -0.55 12.63 11.00
CA HIS A 19 0.42 13.72 11.03
C HIS A 19 1.65 13.45 10.17
N PHE A 20 2.16 12.23 10.23
CA PHE A 20 3.31 11.82 9.41
C PHE A 20 3.00 11.91 7.91
N TYR A 21 1.90 11.28 7.48
CA TYR A 21 1.52 11.25 6.06
C TYR A 21 1.07 12.61 5.54
N ASN A 22 0.39 13.44 6.35
CA ASN A 22 0.10 14.81 5.96
C ASN A 22 1.38 15.62 5.70
N ALA A 23 2.39 15.50 6.56
CA ALA A 23 3.68 16.16 6.35
C ALA A 23 4.43 15.59 5.13
N LEU A 24 4.39 14.27 4.92
CA LEU A 24 5.01 13.63 3.77
C LEU A 24 4.39 14.10 2.44
N TRP A 25 3.07 14.21 2.40
CA TRP A 25 2.33 14.56 1.19
C TRP A 25 2.19 16.06 0.95
N ALA A 26 2.40 16.92 1.97
CA ALA A 26 2.28 18.38 1.81
C ALA A 26 3.14 18.92 0.66
N ASP A 27 4.42 18.51 0.60
CA ASP A 27 5.40 18.94 -0.40
C ASP A 27 5.60 17.94 -1.55
N ALA A 28 4.94 16.80 -1.52
CA ALA A 28 5.09 15.79 -2.57
C ALA A 28 4.32 16.18 -3.83
N ARG A 29 4.84 15.76 -4.98
CA ARG A 29 4.14 15.84 -6.26
C ARG A 29 3.34 14.57 -6.49
N LEU A 30 2.15 14.73 -7.05
CA LEU A 30 1.37 13.62 -7.57
C LEU A 30 2.17 12.93 -8.68
N ILE A 31 2.21 11.62 -8.65
CA ILE A 31 2.80 10.79 -9.72
C ILE A 31 1.65 10.07 -10.41
N GLU A 32 1.57 10.24 -11.72
CA GLU A 32 0.51 9.63 -12.52
C GLU A 32 0.63 8.09 -12.51
N PRO A 33 -0.50 7.36 -12.48
CA PRO A 33 -0.52 5.90 -12.42
C PRO A 33 0.27 5.20 -13.52
N GLU A 34 0.26 5.76 -14.73
CA GLU A 34 0.93 5.25 -15.93
C GLU A 34 2.45 5.17 -15.79
N ARG A 35 3.01 5.90 -14.84
CA ARG A 35 4.45 5.93 -14.60
C ARG A 35 4.95 4.76 -13.77
N PHE A 36 4.06 4.01 -13.13
CA PHE A 36 4.43 2.89 -12.28
C PHE A 36 4.53 1.59 -13.08
N ASN A 37 5.45 0.71 -12.69
CA ASN A 37 5.58 -0.62 -13.28
C ASN A 37 4.36 -1.51 -13.06
N THR A 38 3.46 -1.12 -12.17
CA THR A 38 2.16 -1.77 -11.95
C THR A 38 1.14 -1.44 -13.06
N TRP A 39 1.39 -0.40 -13.86
CA TRP A 39 0.42 0.07 -14.85
C TRP A 39 -0.02 -0.99 -15.87
N PRO A 40 0.88 -1.82 -16.46
CA PRO A 40 0.44 -2.86 -17.37
C PRO A 40 -0.56 -3.84 -16.75
N LEU A 41 -0.36 -4.21 -15.47
CA LEU A 41 -1.29 -5.05 -14.73
C LEU A 41 -2.63 -4.32 -14.51
N VAL A 42 -2.56 -3.11 -13.96
CA VAL A 42 -3.76 -2.28 -13.69
C VAL A 42 -4.55 -2.08 -14.98
N HIS A 43 -3.89 -1.64 -16.06
CA HIS A 43 -4.52 -1.38 -17.35
C HIS A 43 -5.27 -2.61 -17.89
N SER A 44 -4.72 -3.82 -17.71
CA SER A 44 -5.38 -5.06 -18.14
C SER A 44 -6.68 -5.37 -17.38
N LEU A 45 -6.88 -4.75 -16.22
CA LEU A 45 -8.06 -4.94 -15.35
C LEU A 45 -9.08 -3.80 -15.47
N LEU A 46 -8.76 -2.70 -16.17
CA LEU A 46 -9.66 -1.53 -16.24
C LEU A 46 -10.90 -1.80 -17.10
N ALA A 47 -10.75 -2.47 -18.22
CA ALA A 47 -11.86 -2.66 -19.18
C ALA A 47 -13.10 -3.36 -18.58
N PRO A 48 -12.94 -4.44 -17.77
CA PRO A 48 -14.07 -5.06 -17.10
C PRO A 48 -14.49 -4.32 -15.81
N ALA A 49 -13.61 -3.51 -15.21
CA ALA A 49 -13.86 -2.88 -13.91
C ALA A 49 -14.48 -1.51 -14.06
N GLN A 50 -15.75 -1.37 -13.69
CA GLN A 50 -16.50 -0.11 -13.77
C GLN A 50 -16.46 0.70 -12.47
N ARG A 51 -16.35 0.02 -11.31
CA ARG A 51 -16.36 0.63 -9.98
C ARG A 51 -15.02 0.36 -9.29
N ARG A 52 -14.21 1.38 -9.20
CA ARG A 52 -12.81 1.29 -8.74
C ARG A 52 -12.63 1.97 -7.39
N LEU A 53 -11.89 1.32 -6.50
CA LEU A 53 -11.50 1.85 -5.20
C LEU A 53 -9.98 1.75 -5.02
N GLU A 54 -9.36 2.82 -4.56
CA GLU A 54 -7.99 2.74 -4.07
C GLU A 54 -7.91 3.25 -2.63
N VAL A 55 -7.32 2.42 -1.76
CA VAL A 55 -7.16 2.69 -0.33
C VAL A 55 -5.73 3.11 -0.05
N ALA A 56 -5.57 4.22 0.66
CA ALA A 56 -4.30 4.82 1.04
C ALA A 56 -3.37 5.14 -0.15
N PRO A 57 -3.87 5.80 -1.24
CA PRO A 57 -3.05 6.11 -2.42
C PRO A 57 -1.91 7.08 -2.11
N GLY A 58 -2.04 7.90 -1.07
CA GLY A 58 -1.19 9.06 -0.87
C GLY A 58 -1.19 9.96 -2.10
N LEU A 59 0.01 10.25 -2.64
CA LEU A 59 0.18 10.95 -3.92
C LEU A 59 0.81 10.05 -5.00
N ARG A 60 0.55 8.75 -4.91
CA ARG A 60 1.05 7.70 -5.80
C ARG A 60 -0.05 6.74 -6.18
N PRO A 61 -1.19 7.25 -6.69
CA PRO A 61 -2.28 6.37 -7.08
C PRO A 61 -1.80 5.35 -8.14
N ARG A 62 -2.35 4.16 -8.06
CA ARG A 62 -2.11 3.08 -9.03
C ARG A 62 -3.25 2.97 -10.03
N LEU A 63 -4.45 3.36 -9.59
CA LEU A 63 -5.62 3.44 -10.46
C LEU A 63 -5.70 4.81 -11.15
N PRO A 64 -6.33 4.90 -12.33
CA PRO A 64 -6.63 6.19 -12.97
C PRO A 64 -7.34 7.12 -11.98
N ILE A 65 -6.98 8.41 -12.01
CA ILE A 65 -7.55 9.35 -11.03
C ILE A 65 -9.03 9.58 -11.31
N GLU A 66 -9.40 9.69 -12.58
CA GLU A 66 -10.79 9.84 -13.01
C GLU A 66 -11.56 8.53 -12.76
N ASP A 67 -12.82 8.66 -12.36
CA ASP A 67 -13.74 7.53 -12.07
C ASP A 67 -13.25 6.54 -11.02
N THR A 68 -12.30 6.92 -10.16
CA THR A 68 -11.84 6.12 -9.03
C THR A 68 -12.23 6.78 -7.72
N GLN A 69 -12.75 5.97 -6.80
CA GLN A 69 -12.96 6.37 -5.41
C GLN A 69 -11.65 6.17 -4.63
N PHE A 70 -11.24 7.20 -3.90
CA PHE A 70 -10.03 7.16 -3.06
C PHE A 70 -10.40 7.26 -1.59
N VAL A 71 -9.82 6.43 -0.75
CA VAL A 71 -9.89 6.55 0.71
C VAL A 71 -8.49 6.73 1.27
N ASP A 72 -8.27 7.74 2.06
CA ASP A 72 -7.00 8.00 2.73
C ASP A 72 -7.24 8.65 4.09
N ILE A 73 -6.32 8.46 5.03
CA ILE A 73 -6.29 9.18 6.31
C ILE A 73 -5.73 10.59 6.17
N SER A 74 -5.06 10.89 5.04
CA SER A 74 -4.43 12.18 4.74
C SER A 74 -5.36 13.07 3.92
N ALA A 75 -5.90 14.11 4.57
CA ALA A 75 -6.68 15.15 3.89
C ALA A 75 -5.84 15.90 2.83
N ALA A 76 -4.52 16.03 3.05
CA ALA A 76 -3.62 16.68 2.11
C ALA A 76 -3.48 15.90 0.79
N ALA A 77 -3.36 14.56 0.87
CA ALA A 77 -3.34 13.69 -0.30
C ALA A 77 -4.66 13.77 -1.07
N LEU A 78 -5.79 13.58 -0.38
CA LEU A 78 -7.12 13.65 -0.99
C LEU A 78 -7.40 15.02 -1.63
N GLY A 79 -6.96 16.12 -1.00
CA GLY A 79 -7.08 17.47 -1.58
C GLY A 79 -6.42 17.56 -2.95
N LYS A 80 -5.19 17.03 -3.09
CA LYS A 80 -4.45 17.03 -4.36
C LYS A 80 -5.07 16.10 -5.40
N LEU A 81 -5.58 14.93 -5.01
CA LEU A 81 -6.30 14.04 -5.92
C LEU A 81 -7.59 14.68 -6.45
N ARG A 82 -8.33 15.39 -5.60
CA ARG A 82 -9.54 16.12 -6.02
C ARG A 82 -9.25 17.21 -7.04
N THR A 83 -8.13 17.92 -6.95
CA THR A 83 -7.74 18.93 -7.98
C THR A 83 -7.46 18.30 -9.35
N ARG A 84 -7.34 16.98 -9.42
CA ARG A 84 -7.10 16.21 -10.64
C ARG A 84 -8.33 15.38 -11.06
N GLY A 85 -9.51 15.71 -10.52
CA GLY A 85 -10.76 15.02 -10.86
C GLY A 85 -11.04 13.75 -10.06
N GLY A 86 -10.19 13.40 -9.08
CA GLY A 86 -10.40 12.23 -8.23
C GLY A 86 -11.52 12.43 -7.20
N SER A 87 -12.25 11.37 -6.90
CA SER A 87 -13.24 11.34 -5.81
C SER A 87 -12.62 10.76 -4.55
N GLY A 88 -12.44 11.57 -3.52
CA GLY A 88 -11.73 11.15 -2.32
C GLY A 88 -12.55 11.30 -1.03
N THR A 89 -12.51 10.31 -0.16
CA THR A 89 -13.17 10.29 1.15
C THR A 89 -12.14 10.05 2.25
N LEU A 90 -12.21 10.86 3.32
CA LEU A 90 -11.36 10.63 4.49
C LEU A 90 -11.85 9.38 5.24
N GLY A 91 -10.94 8.43 5.48
CA GLY A 91 -11.30 7.18 6.12
C GLY A 91 -10.12 6.25 6.36
N SER A 92 -10.37 5.17 7.11
CA SER A 92 -9.39 4.12 7.40
C SER A 92 -9.75 2.85 6.63
N ILE A 93 -8.74 2.03 6.30
CA ILE A 93 -8.94 0.69 5.73
C ILE A 93 -9.72 -0.23 6.67
N THR A 94 -9.67 0.00 7.98
CA THR A 94 -10.40 -0.78 8.99
C THR A 94 -11.87 -0.37 9.13
N ALA A 95 -12.30 0.71 8.43
CA ALA A 95 -13.68 1.21 8.43
C ALA A 95 -13.93 1.97 7.12
N LEU A 96 -14.09 1.25 6.01
CA LEU A 96 -14.29 1.84 4.69
C LEU A 96 -15.70 2.48 4.59
N PRO A 97 -15.80 3.75 4.15
CA PRO A 97 -17.06 4.50 4.15
C PRO A 97 -17.95 4.16 2.95
N TYR A 98 -18.06 2.88 2.61
CA TYR A 98 -18.83 2.39 1.46
C TYR A 98 -19.73 1.21 1.86
N GLY A 99 -20.79 1.03 1.10
CA GLY A 99 -21.68 -0.13 1.24
C GLY A 99 -21.03 -1.44 0.78
N ASN A 100 -21.71 -2.57 1.06
CA ASN A 100 -21.23 -3.89 0.66
C ASN A 100 -21.26 -4.04 -0.87
N ALA A 101 -20.36 -4.85 -1.42
CA ALA A 101 -20.31 -5.22 -2.83
C ALA A 101 -20.37 -4.00 -3.77
N GLY A 102 -19.56 -3.00 -3.48
CA GLY A 102 -19.51 -1.73 -4.22
C GLY A 102 -18.50 -1.69 -5.36
N PHE A 103 -17.46 -2.54 -5.36
CA PHE A 103 -16.30 -2.37 -6.23
C PHE A 103 -15.87 -3.64 -6.95
N ASP A 104 -15.49 -3.48 -8.22
CA ASP A 104 -15.02 -4.55 -9.10
C ASP A 104 -13.49 -4.65 -9.10
N LEU A 105 -12.79 -3.52 -8.84
CA LEU A 105 -11.33 -3.43 -8.76
C LEU A 105 -10.95 -2.61 -7.53
N ILE A 106 -10.10 -3.19 -6.69
CA ILE A 106 -9.61 -2.55 -5.47
C ILE A 106 -8.08 -2.57 -5.50
N CYS A 107 -7.45 -1.43 -5.16
CA CYS A 107 -6.02 -1.33 -4.90
C CYS A 107 -5.77 -0.92 -3.44
N ALA A 108 -4.84 -1.63 -2.77
CA ALA A 108 -4.42 -1.36 -1.40
C ALA A 108 -2.93 -1.72 -1.26
N PHE A 109 -2.05 -0.77 -1.60
CA PHE A 109 -0.60 -0.98 -1.61
C PHE A 109 0.02 -0.51 -0.30
N ASP A 110 0.82 -1.37 0.33
CA ASP A 110 1.61 -1.05 1.53
C ASP A 110 0.77 -0.33 2.60
N VAL A 111 -0.38 -0.90 2.95
CA VAL A 111 -1.32 -0.29 3.89
C VAL A 111 -1.78 -1.24 5.00
N ILE A 112 -1.98 -2.53 4.74
CA ILE A 112 -2.51 -3.46 5.76
C ILE A 112 -1.50 -3.74 6.88
N GLU A 113 -0.22 -3.60 6.64
CA GLU A 113 0.84 -3.70 7.66
C GLU A 113 0.89 -2.50 8.61
N HIS A 114 0.21 -1.39 8.28
CA HIS A 114 0.19 -0.17 9.09
C HIS A 114 -0.91 -0.14 10.14
N VAL A 115 -1.86 -1.07 10.11
CA VAL A 115 -2.97 -1.13 11.08
C VAL A 115 -2.76 -2.22 12.10
N ASP A 116 -3.26 -2.02 13.32
CA ASP A 116 -3.15 -3.03 14.38
C ASP A 116 -4.06 -4.24 14.09
N ASP A 117 -5.27 -3.97 13.55
CA ASP A 117 -6.26 -5.00 13.18
C ASP A 117 -6.27 -5.20 11.65
N ASP A 118 -5.33 -5.99 11.15
CA ASP A 118 -5.24 -6.34 9.72
C ASP A 118 -6.35 -7.32 9.29
N GLU A 119 -6.87 -8.13 10.21
CA GLU A 119 -8.05 -8.97 9.96
C GLU A 119 -9.28 -8.11 9.66
N ARG A 120 -9.47 -7.02 10.41
CA ARG A 120 -10.53 -6.06 10.15
C ARG A 120 -10.34 -5.35 8.81
N ALA A 121 -9.11 -4.98 8.46
CA ALA A 121 -8.80 -4.38 7.17
C ALA A 121 -9.17 -5.32 6.01
N LEU A 122 -8.78 -6.59 6.08
CA LEU A 122 -9.11 -7.60 5.08
C LEU A 122 -10.62 -7.88 5.02
N ALA A 123 -11.31 -7.90 6.17
CA ALA A 123 -12.77 -8.02 6.24
C ALA A 123 -13.47 -6.85 5.52
N GLU A 124 -13.01 -5.62 5.71
CA GLU A 124 -13.56 -4.44 5.04
C GLU A 124 -13.32 -4.46 3.52
N LEU A 125 -12.08 -4.80 3.08
CA LEU A 125 -11.79 -4.99 1.66
C LEU A 125 -12.71 -6.06 1.04
N SER A 126 -12.89 -7.17 1.74
CA SER A 126 -13.80 -8.25 1.34
C SER A 126 -15.26 -7.79 1.27
N ARG A 127 -15.72 -7.02 2.28
CA ARG A 127 -17.08 -6.51 2.38
C ARG A 127 -17.46 -5.59 1.21
N VAL A 128 -16.53 -4.69 0.83
CA VAL A 128 -16.79 -3.71 -0.24
C VAL A 128 -16.58 -4.29 -1.64
N ALA A 129 -15.87 -5.41 -1.78
CA ALA A 129 -15.65 -6.11 -3.04
C ALA A 129 -16.89 -6.89 -3.49
N VAL A 130 -17.24 -6.83 -4.78
CA VAL A 130 -18.20 -7.78 -5.37
C VAL A 130 -17.54 -9.16 -5.51
N TYR A 131 -18.33 -10.22 -5.65
CA TYR A 131 -17.81 -11.52 -6.04
C TYR A 131 -17.12 -11.41 -7.41
N GLY A 132 -15.95 -12.02 -7.53
CA GLY A 132 -15.11 -11.91 -8.72
C GLY A 132 -14.30 -10.62 -8.83
N ALA A 133 -14.40 -9.68 -7.88
CA ALA A 133 -13.59 -8.47 -7.86
C ALA A 133 -12.09 -8.78 -7.79
N ALA A 134 -11.30 -7.97 -8.47
CA ALA A 134 -9.86 -8.01 -8.35
C ALA A 134 -9.39 -7.13 -7.18
N LEU A 135 -8.52 -7.68 -6.33
CA LEU A 135 -7.75 -6.93 -5.34
C LEU A 135 -6.27 -6.97 -5.73
N ILE A 136 -5.68 -5.80 -5.91
CA ILE A 136 -4.22 -5.66 -6.04
C ILE A 136 -3.70 -5.09 -4.73
N THR A 137 -2.80 -5.82 -4.07
CA THR A 137 -2.20 -5.39 -2.80
C THR A 137 -0.71 -5.68 -2.77
N SER A 138 0.04 -4.96 -1.95
CA SER A 138 1.43 -5.28 -1.64
C SER A 138 1.64 -5.28 -0.13
N VAL A 139 2.56 -6.12 0.32
CA VAL A 139 2.94 -6.21 1.73
C VAL A 139 4.41 -6.60 1.88
N PRO A 140 5.08 -6.16 2.97
CA PRO A 140 6.39 -6.63 3.34
C PRO A 140 6.33 -8.05 3.92
N LEU A 141 7.27 -8.90 3.49
CA LEU A 141 7.39 -10.29 3.93
C LEU A 141 8.52 -10.45 4.96
N HIS A 142 8.51 -11.63 5.59
CA HIS A 142 9.54 -12.13 6.51
C HIS A 142 9.72 -11.25 7.76
N PRO A 143 9.03 -11.52 8.87
CA PRO A 143 9.20 -10.82 10.14
C PRO A 143 10.64 -10.75 10.62
N ALA A 144 11.46 -11.77 10.30
CA ALA A 144 12.89 -11.79 10.61
C ALA A 144 13.70 -10.68 9.89
N GLN A 145 13.15 -10.10 8.81
CA GLN A 145 13.76 -8.96 8.09
C GLN A 145 13.29 -7.60 8.62
N TRP A 146 12.66 -7.56 9.80
CA TRP A 146 12.27 -6.30 10.44
C TRP A 146 13.47 -5.37 10.59
N SER A 147 13.30 -4.11 10.25
CA SER A 147 14.35 -3.11 10.23
C SER A 147 13.92 -1.80 10.90
N GLY A 148 14.88 -0.91 11.16
CA GLY A 148 14.58 0.44 11.62
C GLY A 148 13.70 1.24 10.64
N PHE A 149 13.72 0.89 9.36
CA PHE A 149 12.83 1.50 8.37
C PHE A 149 11.36 1.13 8.63
N ASP A 150 11.06 -0.12 8.94
CA ASP A 150 9.69 -0.57 9.23
C ASP A 150 9.11 0.21 10.42
N ALA A 151 9.91 0.33 11.49
CA ALA A 151 9.51 1.13 12.66
C ALA A 151 9.33 2.62 12.32
N PHE A 152 10.21 3.18 11.48
CA PHE A 152 10.16 4.60 11.11
C PHE A 152 8.93 4.96 10.27
N VAL A 153 8.54 4.10 9.31
CA VAL A 153 7.34 4.33 8.49
C VAL A 153 6.05 3.91 9.18
N GLY A 154 6.13 3.30 10.37
CA GLY A 154 4.99 2.93 11.19
C GLY A 154 4.37 1.58 10.84
N HIS A 155 5.16 0.66 10.27
CA HIS A 155 4.72 -0.73 10.12
C HIS A 155 4.43 -1.34 11.50
N ARG A 156 3.47 -2.23 11.55
CA ARG A 156 3.11 -3.04 12.71
C ARG A 156 3.65 -4.44 12.60
N ARG A 157 3.78 -4.89 11.35
CA ARG A 157 4.19 -6.27 11.03
C ARG A 157 4.82 -6.38 9.65
N ARG A 158 5.46 -7.49 9.46
CA ARG A 158 5.77 -8.13 8.20
C ARG A 158 5.10 -9.48 8.22
N TYR A 159 4.78 -10.03 7.08
CA TYR A 159 4.01 -11.27 6.97
C TYR A 159 4.89 -12.46 6.67
N GLU A 160 4.67 -13.58 7.36
CA GLU A 160 5.10 -14.87 6.85
C GLU A 160 4.24 -15.23 5.64
N PRO A 161 4.83 -15.73 4.54
CA PRO A 161 4.08 -16.03 3.31
C PRO A 161 2.87 -16.95 3.51
N ALA A 162 3.03 -18.00 4.31
CA ALA A 162 1.94 -18.95 4.59
C ALA A 162 0.82 -18.30 5.41
N GLU A 163 1.15 -17.48 6.41
CA GLU A 163 0.18 -16.74 7.22
C GLU A 163 -0.62 -15.74 6.36
N LEU A 164 0.07 -15.04 5.45
CA LEU A 164 -0.56 -14.09 4.53
C LEU A 164 -1.59 -14.78 3.63
N LEU A 165 -1.23 -15.92 3.02
CA LEU A 165 -2.15 -16.70 2.20
C LEU A 165 -3.38 -17.15 2.99
N ASP A 166 -3.17 -17.61 4.20
CA ASP A 166 -4.22 -18.07 5.09
C ASP A 166 -5.19 -16.95 5.48
N LYS A 167 -4.66 -15.77 5.82
CA LYS A 167 -5.46 -14.56 6.10
C LYS A 167 -6.28 -14.17 4.89
N LEU A 168 -5.68 -14.07 3.70
CA LEU A 168 -6.38 -13.75 2.46
C LEU A 168 -7.51 -14.76 2.18
N ALA A 169 -7.23 -16.05 2.31
CA ALA A 169 -8.21 -17.11 2.06
C ALA A 169 -9.40 -17.05 3.04
N ARG A 170 -9.15 -16.82 4.35
CA ARG A 170 -10.21 -16.64 5.35
C ARG A 170 -11.14 -15.48 5.03
N HIS A 171 -10.62 -14.42 4.41
CA HIS A 171 -11.42 -13.28 3.96
C HIS A 171 -11.95 -13.43 2.52
N GLY A 172 -11.84 -14.64 1.95
CA GLY A 172 -12.40 -15.00 0.65
C GLY A 172 -11.61 -14.42 -0.54
N PHE A 173 -10.31 -14.17 -0.39
CA PHE A 173 -9.44 -13.78 -1.49
C PHE A 173 -8.53 -14.94 -1.87
N ALA A 174 -8.57 -15.32 -3.15
CA ALA A 174 -7.66 -16.29 -3.74
C ALA A 174 -6.55 -15.57 -4.53
N VAL A 175 -5.29 -15.90 -4.29
CA VAL A 175 -4.17 -15.33 -5.02
C VAL A 175 -4.13 -15.94 -6.42
N GLU A 176 -4.30 -15.12 -7.45
CA GLU A 176 -4.19 -15.50 -8.86
C GLU A 176 -2.77 -15.38 -9.38
N ARG A 177 -2.13 -14.24 -9.10
CA ARG A 177 -0.78 -13.94 -9.57
C ARG A 177 0.00 -13.16 -8.52
N SER A 178 1.31 -13.25 -8.56
CA SER A 178 2.18 -12.44 -7.70
C SER A 178 3.48 -12.06 -8.40
N ALA A 179 4.17 -11.08 -7.83
CA ALA A 179 5.50 -10.64 -8.27
C ALA A 179 6.31 -10.13 -7.08
N ALA A 180 7.64 -10.23 -7.16
CA ALA A 180 8.49 -9.47 -6.28
C ALA A 180 8.26 -7.96 -6.49
N PHE A 181 8.11 -7.22 -5.40
CA PHE A 181 7.77 -5.80 -5.41
C PHE A 181 8.73 -5.01 -4.51
N GLY A 182 8.58 -3.69 -4.50
CA GLY A 182 9.38 -2.80 -3.67
C GLY A 182 10.54 -2.14 -4.41
N MET A 183 10.97 -1.02 -3.85
CA MET A 183 12.05 -0.18 -4.40
C MET A 183 13.21 0.02 -3.41
N LYS A 184 13.36 -0.90 -2.45
CA LYS A 184 14.45 -0.79 -1.45
C LYS A 184 15.82 -0.93 -2.12
N PRO A 185 16.79 -0.07 -1.77
CA PRO A 185 18.17 -0.28 -2.19
C PRO A 185 18.69 -1.64 -1.68
N LYS A 186 19.41 -2.37 -2.52
CA LYS A 186 20.02 -3.66 -2.12
C LYS A 186 21.21 -3.48 -1.15
N SER A 187 21.78 -2.28 -1.06
CA SER A 187 22.93 -1.98 -0.19
C SER A 187 22.46 -1.59 1.21
N PRO A 188 22.79 -2.38 2.26
CA PRO A 188 22.47 -2.04 3.65
C PRO A 188 23.03 -0.67 4.05
N ARG A 189 24.27 -0.33 3.61
CA ARG A 189 24.89 0.97 3.90
C ARG A 189 24.12 2.16 3.36
N LEU A 190 23.48 2.02 2.18
CA LEU A 190 22.64 3.09 1.62
C LEU A 190 21.32 3.22 2.39
N VAL A 191 20.78 2.11 2.87
CA VAL A 191 19.60 2.11 3.75
C VAL A 191 19.92 2.80 5.07
N ASP A 192 21.03 2.42 5.71
CA ASP A 192 21.48 3.01 6.99
C ASP A 192 21.75 4.52 6.86
N LEU A 193 22.43 4.95 5.79
CA LEU A 193 22.68 6.36 5.51
C LEU A 193 21.36 7.11 5.29
N GLY A 194 20.44 6.54 4.52
CA GLY A 194 19.11 7.11 4.30
C GLY A 194 18.33 7.25 5.61
N MET A 195 18.38 6.22 6.45
CA MET A 195 17.74 6.22 7.77
C MET A 195 18.35 7.26 8.71
N TRP A 196 19.68 7.33 8.77
CA TRP A 196 20.35 8.36 9.56
C TRP A 196 19.89 9.77 9.14
N PHE A 197 19.82 10.02 7.83
CA PHE A 197 19.38 11.32 7.29
C PHE A 197 17.91 11.61 7.61
N LEU A 198 17.02 10.61 7.52
CA LEU A 198 15.60 10.72 7.87
C LEU A 198 15.39 11.00 9.37
N ILE A 199 16.21 10.42 10.23
CA ILE A 199 16.10 10.62 11.68
C ILE A 199 16.63 12.02 12.09
N HIS A 200 17.81 12.43 11.56
CA HIS A 200 18.49 13.65 12.02
C HIS A 200 18.10 14.90 11.22
N GLN A 201 17.65 14.74 9.96
CA GLN A 201 17.34 15.82 9.04
C GLN A 201 16.02 15.56 8.32
N ARG A 202 14.96 15.31 9.08
CA ARG A 202 13.67 14.82 8.57
C ARG A 202 13.10 15.65 7.41
N ALA A 203 12.99 16.98 7.58
CA ALA A 203 12.37 17.82 6.55
C ALA A 203 13.20 17.92 5.25
N PRO A 204 14.55 18.14 5.29
CA PRO A 204 15.37 18.01 4.10
C PRO A 204 15.35 16.64 3.45
N ALA A 205 15.35 15.55 4.26
CA ALA A 205 15.32 14.18 3.76
C ALA A 205 14.02 13.88 3.03
N ILE A 206 12.86 14.26 3.58
CA ILE A 206 11.54 14.11 2.93
C ILE A 206 11.51 14.90 1.61
N ARG A 207 12.01 16.13 1.60
CA ARG A 207 12.09 16.93 0.36
C ARG A 207 12.97 16.29 -0.70
N LEU A 208 14.17 15.82 -0.32
CA LEU A 208 15.05 15.08 -1.23
C LEU A 208 14.39 13.81 -1.77
N TYR A 209 13.77 13.05 -0.89
CA TYR A 209 13.04 11.85 -1.27
C TYR A 209 11.93 12.15 -2.28
N ASN A 210 11.06 13.10 -1.98
CA ASN A 210 9.92 13.42 -2.84
C ASN A 210 10.30 14.10 -4.17
N ARG A 211 11.38 14.92 -4.19
CA ARG A 211 11.74 15.70 -5.37
C ARG A 211 12.77 15.04 -6.28
N VAL A 212 13.59 14.15 -5.74
CA VAL A 212 14.71 13.55 -6.47
C VAL A 212 14.60 12.01 -6.47
N MET A 213 14.65 11.40 -5.29
CA MET A 213 14.78 9.95 -5.21
C MET A 213 13.56 9.23 -5.78
N MET A 214 12.35 9.68 -5.43
CA MET A 214 11.13 9.05 -5.89
C MET A 214 10.90 9.17 -7.41
N PRO A 215 11.03 10.34 -8.04
CA PRO A 215 10.96 10.44 -9.50
C PRO A 215 11.99 9.58 -10.23
N LEU A 216 13.23 9.51 -9.70
CA LEU A 216 14.27 8.63 -10.25
C LEU A 216 13.92 7.16 -10.08
N SER A 217 13.44 6.76 -8.90
CA SER A 217 13.03 5.38 -8.64
C SER A 217 11.94 4.93 -9.60
N VAL A 218 10.94 5.78 -9.82
CA VAL A 218 9.86 5.50 -10.78
C VAL A 218 10.38 5.39 -12.21
N ARG A 219 11.37 6.23 -12.58
CA ARG A 219 11.98 6.20 -13.93
C ARG A 219 12.75 4.91 -14.23
N PHE A 220 13.34 4.30 -13.19
CA PHE A 220 14.19 3.12 -13.30
C PHE A 220 13.57 1.84 -12.72
N GLN A 221 12.26 1.83 -12.53
CA GLN A 221 11.54 0.63 -12.12
C GLN A 221 11.71 -0.49 -13.15
N LYS A 222 11.96 -1.70 -12.65
CA LYS A 222 11.94 -2.89 -13.50
C LYS A 222 10.49 -3.30 -13.78
N PRO A 223 10.18 -3.86 -14.97
CA PRO A 223 8.89 -4.47 -15.22
C PRO A 223 8.57 -5.54 -14.16
N LEU A 224 7.29 -5.67 -13.80
CA LEU A 224 6.85 -6.73 -12.91
C LEU A 224 6.89 -8.09 -13.61
N ALA A 225 7.59 -9.04 -13.03
CA ALA A 225 7.60 -10.44 -13.47
C ALA A 225 6.46 -11.19 -12.75
N LEU A 226 5.23 -11.03 -13.24
CA LEU A 226 4.05 -11.68 -12.67
C LEU A 226 4.03 -13.18 -13.00
N ALA A 227 3.96 -14.02 -11.97
CA ALA A 227 3.75 -15.46 -12.08
C ALA A 227 2.38 -15.88 -11.53
N GLN A 228 1.92 -17.08 -11.89
CA GLN A 228 0.70 -17.68 -11.37
C GLN A 228 0.86 -18.08 -9.90
N GLY A 229 -0.16 -17.84 -9.10
CA GLY A 229 -0.14 -18.12 -7.66
C GLY A 229 0.88 -17.25 -6.92
N LEU A 230 1.43 -17.79 -5.82
CA LEU A 230 2.50 -17.15 -5.07
C LEU A 230 3.86 -17.56 -5.66
N ILE A 231 4.70 -16.58 -5.96
CA ILE A 231 6.10 -16.80 -6.36
C ILE A 231 6.92 -17.44 -5.23
N ASP A 232 8.10 -17.95 -5.54
CA ASP A 232 9.08 -18.24 -4.50
C ASP A 232 9.45 -16.93 -3.77
N THR A 233 9.19 -16.92 -2.48
CA THR A 233 9.33 -15.74 -1.63
C THR A 233 10.61 -15.70 -0.80
N ALA A 234 11.48 -16.71 -0.87
CA ALA A 234 12.65 -16.84 0.01
C ALA A 234 13.53 -15.58 0.06
N GLU A 235 13.73 -14.94 -1.10
CA GLU A 235 14.56 -13.73 -1.25
C GLU A 235 13.72 -12.45 -1.51
N VAL A 236 12.40 -12.52 -1.29
CA VAL A 236 11.47 -11.42 -1.62
C VAL A 236 11.08 -10.67 -0.37
N ALA A 237 11.62 -9.46 -0.21
CA ALA A 237 11.33 -8.62 0.96
C ALA A 237 9.92 -8.01 0.97
N GLU A 238 9.30 -7.88 -0.21
CA GLU A 238 7.98 -7.30 -0.40
C GLU A 238 7.32 -7.95 -1.63
N VAL A 239 6.07 -8.36 -1.51
CA VAL A 239 5.33 -9.04 -2.58
C VAL A 239 4.14 -8.21 -3.03
N LEU A 240 3.92 -8.18 -4.35
CA LEU A 240 2.67 -7.73 -4.94
C LEU A 240 1.81 -8.96 -5.24
N LEU A 241 0.54 -8.87 -4.88
CA LEU A 241 -0.47 -9.91 -5.10
C LEU A 241 -1.62 -9.35 -5.92
N LEU A 242 -2.01 -10.08 -6.95
CA LEU A 242 -3.32 -9.98 -7.59
C LEU A 242 -4.19 -11.10 -7.03
N CYS A 243 -5.23 -10.71 -6.32
CA CYS A 243 -6.17 -11.64 -5.73
C CYS A 243 -7.55 -11.50 -6.39
N ARG A 244 -8.33 -12.58 -6.33
CA ARG A 244 -9.73 -12.61 -6.76
C ARG A 244 -10.64 -12.86 -5.58
N ARG A 245 -11.70 -12.07 -5.45
CA ARG A 245 -12.76 -12.31 -4.47
C ARG A 245 -13.54 -13.57 -4.88
N ALA A 246 -13.37 -14.65 -4.11
CA ALA A 246 -14.07 -15.90 -4.39
C ALA A 246 -15.59 -15.75 -4.21
N SER A 247 -16.37 -16.48 -5.02
CA SER A 247 -17.78 -16.74 -4.73
C SER A 247 -17.87 -17.76 -3.59
N ASN A 248 -18.73 -17.52 -2.62
CA ASN A 248 -19.06 -18.53 -1.61
C ASN A 248 -19.66 -19.76 -2.28
#